data_0c78a0454f72d2da0ac32eb02db8d13f
#
_entry.id   0c78a0454f72d2da0ac32eb02db8d13f
#
_cell.length_a   1.000
_cell.length_b   1.000
_cell.length_c   1.000
_cell.angle_alpha   90.00
_cell.angle_beta   90.00
_cell.angle_gamma   90.00
#
_symmetry.space_group_name_H-M   'P 1'
#
loop_
_entity.id
_entity.type
_entity.pdbx_description
1 polymer ?
#
loop_
_entity_poly.entity_id
_entity_poly.type
_entity_poly.pdbx_seq_one_letter_code
_entity_poly.pdbx_strand_id
1 'polypeptide(L)'
;MEKIKNYKLIIILLSLDLLALLYGISTLSISADEADIYFGEQGKSLIFSHSLLYYISHFGTFIFGQNDFGLRLPFLFFHFLSCLLLYLLALKYTKTKIDAFFSLLLFVLLPGTVASALLVNAASLVIFL
;
A
#
# COMPACT_ATOMS: atom_id res chain seq x y z
N MET A 1 29.85 8.99 -10.93
CA MET A 1 29.28 7.69 -11.36
C MET A 1 28.62 6.89 -10.22
N GLU A 2 29.05 7.00 -8.99
CA GLU A 2 28.42 6.30 -7.83
C GLU A 2 26.98 6.74 -7.50
N LYS A 3 26.65 8.02 -7.72
CA LYS A 3 25.30 8.53 -7.45
C LYS A 3 24.19 7.82 -8.26
N ILE A 4 24.47 7.47 -9.50
CA ILE A 4 23.48 6.86 -10.42
C ILE A 4 23.24 5.37 -10.08
N LYS A 5 24.24 4.68 -9.54
CA LYS A 5 24.16 3.25 -9.24
C LYS A 5 23.17 2.93 -8.11
N ASN A 6 23.08 3.82 -7.11
CA ASN A 6 22.23 3.60 -5.94
C ASN A 6 20.73 3.84 -6.22
N TYR A 7 20.38 4.77 -7.10
CA TYR A 7 18.97 4.98 -7.51
C TYR A 7 18.42 3.80 -8.32
N LYS A 8 19.28 3.15 -9.12
CA LYS A 8 18.88 1.95 -9.87
C LYS A 8 18.43 0.82 -8.95
N LEU A 9 19.13 0.58 -7.85
CA LEU A 9 18.76 -0.46 -6.88
C LEU A 9 17.42 -0.19 -6.22
N ILE A 10 17.13 1.08 -5.88
CA ILE A 10 15.86 1.47 -5.27
C ILE A 10 14.71 1.30 -6.28
N ILE A 11 14.91 1.71 -7.52
CA ILE A 11 13.92 1.55 -8.58
C ILE A 11 13.64 0.07 -8.83
N ILE A 12 14.68 -0.78 -8.86
CA ILE A 12 14.53 -2.23 -9.02
C ILE A 12 13.74 -2.80 -7.83
N LEU A 13 14.08 -2.44 -6.60
CA LEU A 13 13.39 -2.92 -5.41
C LEU A 13 11.90 -2.54 -5.44
N LEU A 14 11.59 -1.26 -5.68
CA LEU A 14 10.21 -0.78 -5.74
C LEU A 14 9.43 -1.37 -6.91
N SER A 15 10.08 -1.62 -8.06
CA SER A 15 9.41 -2.27 -9.18
C SER A 15 9.11 -3.75 -8.93
N LEU A 16 10.01 -4.46 -8.24
CA LEU A 16 9.76 -5.85 -7.81
C LEU A 16 8.65 -5.93 -6.77
N ASP A 17 8.65 -5.03 -5.81
CA ASP A 17 7.58 -4.91 -4.81
C ASP A 17 6.22 -4.62 -5.48
N LEU A 18 6.19 -3.66 -6.42
CA LEU A 18 4.99 -3.35 -7.20
C LEU A 18 4.46 -4.58 -7.94
N LEU A 19 5.32 -5.30 -8.64
CA LEU A 19 4.93 -6.50 -9.39
C LEU A 19 4.39 -7.60 -8.46
N ALA A 20 5.04 -7.82 -7.32
CA ALA A 20 4.61 -8.78 -6.32
C ALA A 20 3.24 -8.42 -5.73
N LEU A 21 3.03 -7.14 -5.38
CA LEU A 21 1.77 -6.66 -4.83
C LEU A 21 0.64 -6.65 -5.87
N LEU A 22 0.90 -6.27 -7.12
CA LEU A 22 -0.09 -6.36 -8.19
C LEU A 22 -0.51 -7.81 -8.47
N TYR A 23 0.43 -8.74 -8.44
CA TYR A 23 0.12 -10.16 -8.52
C TYR A 23 -0.73 -10.61 -7.32
N GLY A 24 -0.37 -10.21 -6.10
CA GLY A 24 -1.14 -10.50 -4.89
C GLY A 24 -2.58 -9.98 -4.97
N ILE A 25 -2.77 -8.72 -5.38
CA ILE A 25 -4.10 -8.11 -5.54
C ILE A 25 -4.94 -8.89 -6.57
N SER A 26 -4.33 -9.35 -7.65
CA SER A 26 -5.05 -10.07 -8.72
C SER A 26 -5.43 -11.50 -8.35
N THR A 27 -4.76 -12.12 -7.38
CA THR A 27 -4.97 -13.52 -6.98
C THR A 27 -5.79 -13.68 -5.70
N LEU A 28 -5.80 -12.67 -4.83
CA LEU A 28 -6.54 -12.71 -3.58
C LEU A 28 -8.02 -12.36 -3.80
N SER A 29 -8.91 -13.27 -3.41
CA SER A 29 -10.35 -12.98 -3.36
C SER A 29 -10.67 -11.93 -2.27
N ILE A 30 -11.81 -11.25 -2.41
CA ILE A 30 -12.32 -10.31 -1.40
C ILE A 30 -12.54 -11.08 -0.09
N SER A 31 -12.00 -10.53 1.01
CA SER A 31 -12.28 -11.02 2.36
C SER A 31 -13.66 -10.56 2.85
N ALA A 32 -14.19 -11.24 3.88
CA ALA A 32 -15.47 -10.84 4.47
C ALA A 32 -15.44 -9.39 4.99
N ASP A 33 -14.33 -8.98 5.63
CA ASP A 33 -14.17 -7.62 6.15
C ASP A 33 -14.11 -6.57 5.02
N GLU A 34 -13.47 -6.89 3.91
CA GLU A 34 -13.44 -6.01 2.72
C GLU A 34 -14.83 -5.92 2.06
N ALA A 35 -15.56 -7.03 2.02
CA ALA A 35 -16.93 -7.07 1.52
C ALA A 35 -17.86 -6.21 2.40
N ASP A 36 -17.70 -6.26 3.71
CA ASP A 36 -18.47 -5.42 4.64
C ASP A 36 -18.17 -3.92 4.46
N ILE A 37 -16.93 -3.55 4.18
CA ILE A 37 -16.56 -2.17 3.86
C ILE A 37 -17.19 -1.72 2.54
N TYR A 38 -17.19 -2.59 1.53
CA TYR A 38 -17.68 -2.27 0.19
C TYR A 38 -19.21 -2.29 0.09
N PHE A 39 -19.86 -3.31 0.69
CA PHE A 39 -21.31 -3.51 0.65
C PHE A 39 -22.04 -2.91 1.86
N GLY A 40 -21.35 -2.28 2.80
CA GLY A 40 -21.91 -1.77 4.05
C GLY A 40 -23.11 -0.84 3.91
N GLU A 41 -23.39 -0.31 2.73
CA GLU A 41 -24.62 0.43 2.42
C GLU A 41 -25.86 -0.46 2.31
N GLN A 42 -25.72 -1.75 2.01
CA GLN A 42 -26.87 -2.63 1.74
C GLN A 42 -27.35 -3.43 2.95
N GLY A 43 -26.62 -3.48 4.04
CA GLY A 43 -27.00 -4.32 5.17
C GLY A 43 -26.35 -4.00 6.51
N LYS A 44 -26.97 -3.21 7.32
CA LYS A 44 -26.95 -3.26 8.80
C LYS A 44 -25.72 -2.81 9.58
N SER A 45 -24.59 -2.41 9.05
CA SER A 45 -23.54 -1.79 9.85
C SER A 45 -23.38 -0.30 9.51
N LEU A 46 -24.24 0.53 10.12
CA LEU A 46 -24.13 2.00 10.13
C LEU A 46 -22.77 2.53 10.62
N ILE A 47 -21.93 1.63 11.14
CA ILE A 47 -20.62 1.96 11.72
C ILE A 47 -19.55 2.17 10.63
N PHE A 48 -19.64 1.48 9.50
CA PHE A 48 -18.61 1.56 8.44
C PHE A 48 -18.99 2.45 7.26
N SER A 49 -20.27 2.78 7.07
CA SER A 49 -20.76 3.57 5.93
C SER A 49 -20.22 5.01 5.89
N HIS A 50 -19.66 5.51 6.99
CA HIS A 50 -19.05 6.84 7.09
C HIS A 50 -17.54 6.79 7.42
N SER A 51 -16.90 5.62 7.32
CA SER A 51 -15.46 5.51 7.56
C SER A 51 -14.67 6.11 6.40
N LEU A 52 -13.50 6.67 6.70
CA LEU A 52 -12.57 7.16 5.68
C LEU A 52 -12.20 6.05 4.67
N LEU A 53 -12.13 4.80 5.15
CA LEU A 53 -11.86 3.62 4.32
C LEU A 53 -12.90 3.43 3.22
N TYR A 54 -14.18 3.61 3.55
CA TYR A 54 -15.28 3.54 2.60
C TYR A 54 -15.10 4.55 1.46
N TYR A 55 -14.84 5.82 1.79
CA TYR A 55 -14.65 6.86 0.77
C TYR A 55 -13.42 6.60 -0.11
N ILE A 56 -12.32 6.13 0.46
CA ILE A 56 -11.11 5.80 -0.29
C ILE A 56 -11.36 4.61 -1.22
N SER A 57 -12.02 3.56 -0.75
CA SER A 57 -12.37 2.39 -1.55
C SER A 57 -13.34 2.76 -2.67
N HIS A 58 -14.35 3.57 -2.38
CA HIS A 58 -15.31 4.05 -3.37
C HIS A 58 -14.65 4.92 -4.45
N PHE A 59 -13.70 5.76 -4.09
CA PHE A 59 -12.91 6.54 -5.04
C PHE A 59 -12.09 5.63 -5.96
N GLY A 60 -11.48 4.58 -5.42
CA GLY A 60 -10.75 3.59 -6.21
C GLY A 60 -11.65 2.85 -7.20
N THR A 61 -12.81 2.37 -6.75
CA THR A 61 -13.77 1.68 -7.63
C THR A 61 -14.44 2.60 -8.65
N PHE A 62 -14.59 3.87 -8.36
CA PHE A 62 -15.10 4.87 -9.30
C PHE A 62 -14.13 5.07 -10.48
N ILE A 63 -12.81 5.09 -10.22
CA ILE A 63 -11.79 5.33 -11.27
C ILE A 63 -11.47 4.05 -12.04
N PHE A 64 -11.31 2.90 -11.35
CA PHE A 64 -10.78 1.66 -11.91
C PHE A 64 -11.83 0.58 -12.13
N GLY A 65 -13.10 0.89 -11.85
CA GLY A 65 -14.22 -0.03 -12.00
C GLY A 65 -14.54 -0.81 -10.71
N GLN A 66 -15.74 -1.38 -10.67
CA GLN A 66 -16.26 -2.15 -9.54
C GLN A 66 -15.67 -3.58 -9.55
N ASN A 67 -14.41 -3.70 -9.18
CA ASN A 67 -13.67 -4.95 -9.09
C ASN A 67 -12.69 -4.92 -7.90
N ASP A 68 -12.17 -6.09 -7.55
CA ASP A 68 -11.23 -6.27 -6.44
C ASP A 68 -9.98 -5.39 -6.58
N PHE A 69 -9.55 -5.19 -7.81
CA PHE A 69 -8.40 -4.34 -8.14
C PHE A 69 -8.70 -2.87 -7.83
N GLY A 70 -9.83 -2.34 -8.30
CA GLY A 70 -10.23 -0.95 -8.03
C GLY A 70 -10.40 -0.67 -6.55
N LEU A 71 -10.91 -1.66 -5.78
CA LEU A 71 -11.09 -1.54 -4.35
C LEU A 71 -9.75 -1.37 -3.60
N ARG A 72 -8.71 -2.12 -3.98
CA ARG A 72 -7.43 -2.21 -3.28
C ARG A 72 -6.36 -1.24 -3.78
N LEU A 73 -6.51 -0.72 -5.00
CA LEU A 73 -5.51 0.11 -5.64
C LEU A 73 -5.14 1.38 -4.85
N PRO A 74 -6.08 2.12 -4.22
CA PRO A 74 -5.73 3.26 -3.38
C PRO A 74 -4.80 2.90 -2.21
N PHE A 75 -4.98 1.72 -1.60
CA PHE A 75 -4.15 1.25 -0.48
C PHE A 75 -2.75 0.89 -0.95
N LEU A 76 -2.61 0.30 -2.13
CA LEU A 76 -1.34 0.10 -2.79
C LEU A 76 -0.61 1.43 -3.02
N PHE A 77 -1.32 2.47 -3.45
CA PHE A 77 -0.74 3.80 -3.62
C PHE A 77 -0.21 4.39 -2.30
N PHE A 78 -0.96 4.25 -1.19
CA PHE A 78 -0.48 4.66 0.13
C PHE A 78 0.75 3.87 0.58
N HIS A 79 0.84 2.58 0.27
CA HIS A 79 2.02 1.78 0.55
C HIS A 79 3.27 2.35 -0.16
N PHE A 80 3.16 2.65 -1.47
CA PHE A 80 4.28 3.25 -2.20
C PHE A 80 4.69 4.62 -1.68
N LEU A 81 3.71 5.43 -1.30
CA LEU A 81 3.99 6.73 -0.71
C LEU A 81 4.70 6.60 0.63
N SER A 82 4.32 5.61 1.45
CA SER A 82 4.99 5.26 2.70
C SER A 82 6.43 4.79 2.47
N CYS A 83 6.68 3.95 1.47
CA CYS A 83 8.01 3.52 1.07
C CYS A 83 8.91 4.71 0.71
N LEU A 84 8.38 5.65 -0.06
CA LEU A 84 9.11 6.84 -0.49
C LEU A 84 9.42 7.76 0.69
N LEU A 85 8.45 8.02 1.55
CA LEU A 85 8.63 8.83 2.76
C LEU A 85 9.63 8.20 3.71
N LEU A 86 9.54 6.87 3.95
CA LEU A 86 10.48 6.15 4.78
C LEU A 86 11.91 6.25 4.24
N TYR A 87 12.08 6.09 2.93
CA TYR A 87 13.39 6.22 2.29
C TYR A 87 13.97 7.64 2.48
N LEU A 88 13.17 8.67 2.27
CA LEU A 88 13.59 10.06 2.46
C LEU A 88 13.95 10.36 3.93
N LEU A 89 13.13 9.83 4.85
CA LEU A 89 13.36 9.95 6.28
C LEU A 89 14.66 9.24 6.69
N ALA A 90 14.85 8.00 6.23
CA ALA A 90 16.07 7.24 6.49
C ALA A 90 17.32 7.97 5.96
N LEU A 91 17.27 8.54 4.76
CA LEU A 91 18.37 9.36 4.22
C LEU A 91 18.71 10.56 5.10
N LYS A 92 17.71 11.16 5.73
CA LYS A 92 17.92 12.31 6.63
C LYS A 92 18.63 11.91 7.92
N TYR A 93 18.30 10.75 8.48
CA TYR A 93 18.82 10.32 9.79
C TYR A 93 20.10 9.49 9.70
N THR A 94 20.22 8.58 8.73
CA THR A 94 21.37 7.66 8.63
C THR A 94 22.57 8.27 7.93
N LYS A 95 22.39 9.37 7.18
CA LYS A 95 23.42 10.04 6.38
C LYS A 95 24.07 9.18 5.29
N THR A 96 23.84 7.87 5.28
CA THR A 96 24.32 6.95 4.25
C THR A 96 23.17 6.41 3.41
N LYS A 97 23.39 6.30 2.09
CA LYS A 97 22.38 5.79 1.16
C LYS A 97 22.18 4.28 1.30
N ILE A 98 23.22 3.60 1.77
CA ILE A 98 23.18 2.15 1.98
C ILE A 98 22.25 1.82 3.13
N ASP A 99 22.36 2.52 4.25
CA ASP A 99 21.48 2.30 5.41
C ASP A 99 20.03 2.65 5.09
N ALA A 100 19.82 3.73 4.34
CA ALA A 100 18.48 4.09 3.86
C ALA A 100 17.88 3.01 2.93
N PHE A 101 18.67 2.41 2.08
CA PHE A 101 18.25 1.29 1.24
C PHE A 101 17.89 0.05 2.07
N PHE A 102 18.71 -0.30 3.07
CA PHE A 102 18.42 -1.43 3.96
C PHE A 102 17.15 -1.18 4.80
N SER A 103 16.93 0.05 5.26
CA SER A 103 15.70 0.43 5.96
C SER A 103 14.46 0.23 5.08
N LEU A 104 14.54 0.66 3.82
CA LEU A 104 13.47 0.44 2.84
C LEU A 104 13.26 -1.05 2.55
N LEU A 105 14.35 -1.80 2.36
CA LEU A 105 14.30 -3.25 2.10
C LEU A 105 13.61 -3.98 3.26
N LEU A 106 13.98 -3.67 4.50
CA LEU A 106 13.33 -4.26 5.67
C LEU A 106 11.83 -3.94 5.72
N PHE A 107 11.46 -2.69 5.43
CA PHE A 107 10.07 -2.27 5.41
C PHE A 107 9.24 -3.03 4.38
N VAL A 108 9.74 -3.14 3.14
CA VAL A 108 9.07 -3.87 2.04
C VAL A 108 8.94 -5.36 2.35
N LEU A 109 9.91 -5.96 3.05
CA LEU A 109 9.88 -7.39 3.40
C LEU A 109 9.07 -7.71 4.66
N LEU A 110 8.60 -6.71 5.42
CA LEU A 110 7.79 -6.95 6.60
C LEU A 110 6.42 -7.51 6.21
N PRO A 111 5.98 -8.66 6.76
CA PRO A 111 4.67 -9.25 6.42
C PRO A 111 3.50 -8.31 6.70
N GLY A 112 3.59 -7.49 7.74
CA GLY A 112 2.55 -6.54 8.11
C GLY A 112 2.38 -5.42 7.08
N THR A 113 3.45 -4.91 6.49
CA THR A 113 3.39 -3.87 5.46
C THR A 113 2.85 -4.43 4.13
N VAL A 114 3.25 -5.64 3.77
CA VAL A 114 2.72 -6.37 2.61
C VAL A 114 1.21 -6.61 2.79
N ALA A 115 0.79 -7.14 3.93
CA ALA A 115 -0.62 -7.37 4.22
C ALA A 115 -1.43 -6.07 4.19
N SER A 116 -0.89 -4.96 4.73
CA SER A 116 -1.56 -3.66 4.69
C SER A 116 -1.73 -3.10 3.28
N ALA A 117 -0.83 -3.41 2.35
CA ALA A 117 -0.91 -3.00 0.95
C ALA A 117 -1.91 -3.84 0.13
N LEU A 118 -2.07 -5.12 0.51
CA LEU A 118 -2.92 -6.08 -0.21
C LEU A 118 -4.38 -6.06 0.23
N LEU A 119 -4.67 -5.60 1.44
CA LEU A 119 -6.01 -5.65 2.04
C LEU A 119 -6.56 -4.23 2.27
N VAL A 120 -7.88 -4.11 2.16
CA VAL A 120 -8.60 -2.87 2.51
C VAL A 120 -8.71 -2.79 4.03
N ASN A 121 -7.75 -2.13 4.66
CA ASN A 121 -7.75 -1.94 6.11
C ASN A 121 -7.16 -0.58 6.52
N ALA A 122 -7.37 -0.20 7.77
CA ALA A 122 -6.86 1.05 8.30
C ALA A 122 -5.32 1.07 8.45
N ALA A 123 -4.67 -0.08 8.44
CA ALA A 123 -3.23 -0.16 8.71
C ALA A 123 -2.39 0.57 7.64
N SER A 124 -2.79 0.50 6.36
CA SER A 124 -2.12 1.22 5.28
C SER A 124 -2.14 2.73 5.46
N LEU A 125 -3.27 3.28 5.95
CA LEU A 125 -3.40 4.70 6.26
C LEU A 125 -2.61 5.09 7.50
N VAL A 126 -2.64 4.27 8.55
CA VAL A 126 -1.89 4.52 9.80
C VAL A 126 -0.39 4.46 9.56
N ILE A 127 0.09 3.55 8.71
CA ILE A 127 1.53 3.47 8.37
C ILE A 127 1.96 4.70 7.56
N PHE A 128 1.06 5.23 6.73
CA PHE A 128 1.35 6.42 5.92
C PHE A 128 1.34 7.72 6.74
N LEU A 129 0.44 7.87 7.72
CA LEU A 129 0.28 9.07 8.55
C LEU A 129 1.39 9.17 9.61
#